data_0a51b073cd5794996357f07a9d69001c
#
_entry.id   0a51b073cd5794996357f07a9d69001c
#
_cell.length_a   1.000
_cell.length_b   1.000
_cell.length_c   1.000
_cell.angle_alpha   90.00
_cell.angle_beta   90.00
_cell.angle_gamma   90.00
#
_symmetry.space_group_name_H-M   'P 1'
#
loop_
_entity.id
_entity.type
_entity.pdbx_description
1 polymer ?
#
loop_
_entity_poly.entity_id
_entity_poly.type
_entity_poly.pdbx_seq_one_letter_code
_entity_poly.pdbx_strand_id
1 'polypeptide(L)'
;MTTTVALVGASGKLGRIIHAVIDAEDGFEVTRTLGSGSDLAELDGVDLVVDASTPAVSGDVVRAATERGINVLVGTSGWSAERIAGIRSAVGAAETGVVFVPNFSIGSVLGSALAAAAAPFFPSIEIIEAHRETKIDSPSGTAVRTAEMIAAARADAGPVESPHVDQRARGQQVASVPIHSLRRPGVVAKQEVIASGPGESLSIVHDTIDPARAYAPGIRIALAAARDARGVSVGLDSFIDIGIRIPKPGVDKPVAEGGVPGQVARATGA
;
A
#
# COMPACT_ATOMS: atom_id res chain seq x y z
N MET A 1 -4.05 28.43 7.52
CA MET A 1 -5.42 28.22 6.97
C MET A 1 -5.82 26.80 7.28
N THR A 2 -7.07 26.58 7.66
CA THR A 2 -7.61 25.24 7.90
C THR A 2 -8.06 24.64 6.57
N THR A 3 -7.66 23.39 6.29
CA THR A 3 -8.05 22.64 5.10
C THR A 3 -9.44 22.07 5.29
N THR A 4 -10.38 22.47 4.46
CA THR A 4 -11.76 21.95 4.49
C THR A 4 -11.84 20.58 3.80
N VAL A 5 -12.48 19.61 4.46
CA VAL A 5 -12.52 18.21 4.02
C VAL A 5 -13.95 17.78 3.73
N ALA A 6 -14.16 17.17 2.57
CA ALA A 6 -15.32 16.33 2.30
C ALA A 6 -14.97 14.86 2.56
N LEU A 7 -15.59 14.24 3.56
CA LEU A 7 -15.40 12.84 3.92
C LEU A 7 -16.51 11.97 3.33
N VAL A 8 -16.16 11.19 2.30
CA VAL A 8 -17.09 10.25 1.63
C VAL A 8 -17.02 8.90 2.35
N GLY A 9 -18.18 8.39 2.77
CA GLY A 9 -18.26 7.14 3.54
C GLY A 9 -18.01 7.32 5.03
N ALA A 10 -18.29 8.50 5.59
CA ALA A 10 -18.09 8.84 7.01
C ALA A 10 -18.74 7.86 8.00
N SER A 11 -19.86 7.24 7.66
CA SER A 11 -20.58 6.27 8.50
C SER A 11 -19.91 4.89 8.57
N GLY A 12 -18.98 4.59 7.66
CA GLY A 12 -18.22 3.35 7.62
C GLY A 12 -17.22 3.20 8.77
N LYS A 13 -16.65 2.00 8.95
CA LYS A 13 -15.64 1.76 10.00
C LYS A 13 -14.41 2.65 9.84
N LEU A 14 -13.84 2.70 8.63
CA LEU A 14 -12.69 3.54 8.32
C LEU A 14 -13.06 5.02 8.36
N GLY A 15 -14.21 5.39 7.79
CA GLY A 15 -14.68 6.79 7.79
C GLY A 15 -14.81 7.37 9.19
N ARG A 16 -15.36 6.63 10.15
CA ARG A 16 -15.42 7.07 11.55
C ARG A 16 -14.05 7.26 12.20
N ILE A 17 -13.08 6.40 11.87
CA ILE A 17 -11.70 6.55 12.37
C ILE A 17 -11.07 7.81 11.78
N ILE A 18 -11.20 8.03 10.48
CA ILE A 18 -10.67 9.21 9.80
C ILE A 18 -11.33 10.49 10.34
N HIS A 19 -12.64 10.50 10.51
CA HIS A 19 -13.36 11.64 11.09
C HIS A 19 -12.80 12.01 12.47
N ALA A 20 -12.70 11.02 13.37
CA ALA A 20 -12.17 11.25 14.72
C ALA A 20 -10.69 11.74 14.71
N VAL A 21 -9.90 11.32 13.72
CA VAL A 21 -8.52 11.83 13.57
C VAL A 21 -8.52 13.28 13.09
N ILE A 22 -9.38 13.63 12.12
CA ILE A 22 -9.48 15.01 11.61
C ILE A 22 -9.97 15.95 12.71
N ASP A 23 -10.97 15.54 13.51
CA ASP A 23 -11.50 16.34 14.63
C ASP A 23 -10.45 16.61 15.72
N ALA A 24 -9.44 15.74 15.83
CA ALA A 24 -8.35 15.87 16.80
C ALA A 24 -7.07 16.51 16.22
N GLU A 25 -7.09 16.92 14.95
CA GLU A 25 -5.90 17.40 14.24
C GLU A 25 -6.04 18.87 13.85
N ASP A 26 -5.13 19.72 14.33
CA ASP A 26 -5.11 21.12 13.92
C ASP A 26 -4.85 21.27 12.42
N GLY A 27 -5.56 22.19 11.78
CA GLY A 27 -5.36 22.52 10.37
C GLY A 27 -6.20 21.72 9.38
N PHE A 28 -7.10 20.84 9.85
CA PHE A 28 -8.11 20.17 9.04
C PHE A 28 -9.49 20.27 9.68
N GLU A 29 -10.55 20.31 8.87
CA GLU A 29 -11.94 20.36 9.34
C GLU A 29 -12.85 19.59 8.37
N VAL A 30 -13.66 18.64 8.88
CA VAL A 30 -14.69 17.99 8.09
C VAL A 30 -15.89 18.92 7.93
N THR A 31 -16.02 19.56 6.78
CA THR A 31 -17.14 20.47 6.47
C THR A 31 -18.28 19.79 5.72
N ARG A 32 -18.03 18.60 5.14
CA ARG A 32 -19.00 17.80 4.41
C ARG A 32 -18.84 16.31 4.73
N THR A 33 -19.95 15.61 4.93
CA THR A 33 -19.97 14.14 5.04
C THR A 33 -20.93 13.58 3.98
N LEU A 34 -20.41 12.74 3.09
CA LEU A 34 -21.20 12.16 2.00
C LEU A 34 -21.43 10.66 2.24
N GLY A 35 -22.64 10.22 1.95
CA GLY A 35 -23.08 8.81 2.04
C GLY A 35 -23.71 8.31 0.74
N SER A 36 -24.40 7.17 0.80
CA SER A 36 -25.00 6.53 -0.39
C SER A 36 -26.12 7.33 -1.07
N GLY A 37 -26.66 8.35 -0.40
CA GLY A 37 -27.72 9.21 -0.95
C GLY A 37 -27.24 10.61 -1.31
N SER A 38 -25.95 10.91 -1.13
CA SER A 38 -25.41 12.25 -1.40
C SER A 38 -25.10 12.44 -2.88
N ASP A 39 -25.25 13.68 -3.36
CA ASP A 39 -24.79 14.09 -4.68
C ASP A 39 -23.31 14.46 -4.64
N LEU A 40 -22.51 14.00 -5.60
CA LEU A 40 -21.09 14.38 -5.74
C LEU A 40 -20.91 15.88 -6.09
N ALA A 41 -21.96 16.60 -6.46
CA ALA A 41 -21.94 18.07 -6.54
C ALA A 41 -21.66 18.72 -5.17
N GLU A 42 -21.97 18.05 -4.07
CA GLU A 42 -21.65 18.52 -2.73
C GLU A 42 -20.12 18.60 -2.43
N LEU A 43 -19.27 18.11 -3.33
CA LEU A 43 -17.82 18.29 -3.25
C LEU A 43 -17.35 19.71 -3.61
N ASP A 44 -18.22 20.55 -4.18
CA ASP A 44 -17.84 21.91 -4.58
C ASP A 44 -17.37 22.75 -3.38
N GLY A 45 -16.23 23.42 -3.52
CA GLY A 45 -15.70 24.38 -2.56
C GLY A 45 -14.98 23.81 -1.34
N VAL A 46 -14.64 22.49 -1.34
CA VAL A 46 -13.74 21.92 -0.34
C VAL A 46 -12.30 21.89 -0.87
N ASP A 47 -11.32 21.84 0.03
CA ASP A 47 -9.90 21.82 -0.32
C ASP A 47 -9.38 20.38 -0.54
N LEU A 48 -9.98 19.39 0.12
CA LEU A 48 -9.56 17.99 0.08
C LEU A 48 -10.77 17.04 0.13
N VAL A 49 -10.77 16.04 -0.70
CA VAL A 49 -11.70 14.90 -0.61
C VAL A 49 -11.01 13.72 0.04
N VAL A 50 -11.66 13.11 1.05
CA VAL A 50 -11.20 11.86 1.66
C VAL A 50 -12.22 10.76 1.36
N ASP A 51 -11.81 9.76 0.57
CA ASP A 51 -12.65 8.64 0.19
C ASP A 51 -12.42 7.43 1.09
N ALA A 52 -13.39 7.15 1.94
CA ALA A 52 -13.52 5.95 2.77
C ALA A 52 -14.80 5.17 2.44
N SER A 53 -15.23 5.19 1.20
CA SER A 53 -16.48 4.61 0.70
C SER A 53 -16.37 3.12 0.38
N THR A 54 -16.78 2.72 -0.81
CA THR A 54 -16.69 1.33 -1.29
C THR A 54 -16.01 1.27 -2.66
N PRO A 55 -15.44 0.12 -3.06
CA PRO A 55 -14.81 -0.05 -4.38
C PRO A 55 -15.73 0.29 -5.56
N ALA A 56 -17.04 0.17 -5.39
CA ALA A 56 -18.02 0.42 -6.44
C ALA A 56 -18.15 1.91 -6.79
N VAL A 57 -18.03 2.80 -5.79
CA VAL A 57 -18.24 4.25 -5.98
C VAL A 57 -16.95 5.07 -5.94
N SER A 58 -15.88 4.50 -5.39
CA SER A 58 -14.59 5.19 -5.22
C SER A 58 -14.04 5.79 -6.52
N GLY A 59 -14.24 5.11 -7.65
CA GLY A 59 -13.83 5.63 -8.96
C GLY A 59 -14.55 6.91 -9.38
N ASP A 60 -15.85 6.99 -9.09
CA ASP A 60 -16.65 8.18 -9.39
C ASP A 60 -16.31 9.34 -8.46
N VAL A 61 -16.03 9.05 -7.17
CA VAL A 61 -15.57 10.05 -6.19
C VAL A 61 -14.24 10.66 -6.66
N VAL A 62 -13.26 9.84 -7.01
CA VAL A 62 -11.95 10.32 -7.50
C VAL A 62 -12.11 11.18 -8.75
N ARG A 63 -12.92 10.72 -9.72
CA ARG A 63 -13.18 11.47 -10.95
C ARG A 63 -13.84 12.81 -10.65
N ALA A 64 -14.91 12.81 -9.88
CA ALA A 64 -15.67 14.02 -9.55
C ALA A 64 -14.82 15.06 -8.82
N ALA A 65 -13.94 14.65 -7.93
CA ALA A 65 -13.01 15.52 -7.23
C ALA A 65 -11.93 16.09 -8.17
N THR A 66 -11.28 15.23 -8.97
CA THR A 66 -10.21 15.67 -9.89
C THR A 66 -10.72 16.60 -10.99
N GLU A 67 -11.92 16.38 -11.53
CA GLU A 67 -12.57 17.29 -12.48
C GLU A 67 -12.84 18.68 -11.90
N ARG A 68 -12.90 18.81 -10.57
CA ARG A 68 -13.05 20.09 -9.84
C ARG A 68 -11.72 20.70 -9.39
N GLY A 69 -10.60 20.07 -9.73
CA GLY A 69 -9.29 20.53 -9.27
C GLY A 69 -9.01 20.25 -7.79
N ILE A 70 -9.74 19.30 -7.17
CA ILE A 70 -9.62 18.98 -5.75
C ILE A 70 -8.73 17.75 -5.56
N ASN A 71 -7.77 17.83 -4.62
CA ASN A 71 -6.94 16.69 -4.24
C ASN A 71 -7.74 15.60 -3.52
N VAL A 72 -7.29 14.35 -3.65
CA VAL A 72 -8.02 13.20 -3.06
C VAL A 72 -7.09 12.31 -2.25
N LEU A 73 -7.49 11.98 -1.02
CA LEU A 73 -6.97 10.88 -0.24
C LEU A 73 -7.90 9.68 -0.37
N VAL A 74 -7.42 8.56 -0.91
CA VAL A 74 -8.20 7.34 -1.12
C VAL A 74 -7.77 6.28 -0.12
N GLY A 75 -8.64 5.97 0.85
CA GLY A 75 -8.50 4.85 1.78
C GLY A 75 -9.36 3.64 1.39
N THR A 76 -10.22 3.80 0.38
CA THR A 76 -11.08 2.72 -0.13
C THR A 76 -10.21 1.65 -0.84
N SER A 77 -10.48 0.38 -0.54
CA SER A 77 -9.82 -0.76 -1.19
C SER A 77 -10.29 -0.99 -2.65
N GLY A 78 -9.67 -1.95 -3.35
CA GLY A 78 -10.10 -2.36 -4.70
C GLY A 78 -9.51 -1.52 -5.84
N TRP A 79 -8.43 -0.78 -5.58
CA TRP A 79 -7.64 -0.08 -6.57
C TRP A 79 -6.46 -0.94 -7.04
N SER A 80 -6.61 -1.58 -8.21
CA SER A 80 -5.52 -2.29 -8.87
C SER A 80 -4.57 -1.30 -9.56
N ALA A 81 -3.35 -1.77 -9.87
CA ALA A 81 -2.38 -0.97 -10.63
C ALA A 81 -2.94 -0.48 -11.97
N GLU A 82 -3.75 -1.31 -12.65
CA GLU A 82 -4.43 -0.98 -13.91
C GLU A 82 -5.46 0.16 -13.72
N ARG A 83 -6.32 0.07 -12.69
CA ARG A 83 -7.30 1.13 -12.38
C ARG A 83 -6.59 2.45 -12.07
N ILE A 84 -5.50 2.40 -11.31
CA ILE A 84 -4.69 3.58 -10.97
C ILE A 84 -4.03 4.16 -12.23
N ALA A 85 -3.47 3.31 -13.10
CA ALA A 85 -2.89 3.74 -14.37
C ALA A 85 -3.92 4.46 -15.25
N GLY A 86 -5.17 3.99 -15.27
CA GLY A 86 -6.26 4.57 -16.05
C GLY A 86 -6.62 6.01 -15.66
N ILE A 87 -6.35 6.44 -14.43
CA ILE A 87 -6.66 7.82 -13.99
C ILE A 87 -5.46 8.78 -14.03
N ARG A 88 -4.23 8.28 -14.23
CA ARG A 88 -3.01 9.12 -14.18
C ARG A 88 -3.05 10.29 -15.15
N SER A 89 -3.53 10.07 -16.37
CA SER A 89 -3.62 11.13 -17.40
C SER A 89 -4.58 12.23 -17.00
N ALA A 90 -5.76 11.87 -16.47
CA ALA A 90 -6.77 12.82 -16.02
C ALA A 90 -6.27 13.65 -14.81
N VAL A 91 -5.63 13.01 -13.85
CA VAL A 91 -5.04 13.67 -12.67
C VAL A 91 -3.94 14.64 -13.08
N GLY A 92 -3.06 14.25 -14.01
CA GLY A 92 -2.01 15.12 -14.53
C GLY A 92 -2.55 16.32 -15.29
N ALA A 93 -3.60 16.15 -16.08
CA ALA A 93 -4.23 17.24 -16.84
C ALA A 93 -4.97 18.25 -15.92
N ALA A 94 -5.48 17.80 -14.78
CA ALA A 94 -6.17 18.63 -13.80
C ALA A 94 -5.22 19.32 -12.81
N GLU A 95 -3.91 19.06 -12.87
CA GLU A 95 -2.89 19.55 -11.93
C GLU A 95 -3.22 19.22 -10.46
N THR A 96 -3.98 18.13 -10.23
CA THR A 96 -4.38 17.65 -8.92
C THR A 96 -3.48 16.54 -8.40
N GLY A 97 -3.67 16.15 -7.13
CA GLY A 97 -3.03 15.01 -6.51
C GLY A 97 -4.03 13.96 -6.02
N VAL A 98 -3.72 12.69 -6.28
CA VAL A 98 -4.46 11.56 -5.72
C VAL A 98 -3.51 10.65 -4.97
N VAL A 99 -3.75 10.48 -3.67
CA VAL A 99 -2.95 9.64 -2.78
C VAL A 99 -3.75 8.40 -2.41
N PHE A 100 -3.33 7.25 -2.91
CA PHE A 100 -3.92 5.95 -2.56
C PHE A 100 -3.18 5.35 -1.36
N VAL A 101 -3.92 5.07 -0.28
CA VAL A 101 -3.37 4.45 0.93
C VAL A 101 -4.08 3.13 1.21
N PRO A 102 -3.54 1.99 0.72
CA PRO A 102 -4.12 0.67 0.94
C PRO A 102 -4.14 0.26 2.41
N ASN A 103 -3.24 0.81 3.22
CA ASN A 103 -3.14 0.54 4.66
C ASN A 103 -2.57 1.76 5.41
N PHE A 104 -3.29 2.22 6.43
CA PHE A 104 -2.88 3.34 7.28
C PHE A 104 -2.00 2.91 8.48
N SER A 105 -1.82 1.61 8.74
CA SER A 105 -0.96 1.14 9.82
C SER A 105 0.52 1.29 9.44
N ILE A 106 1.24 2.15 10.16
CA ILE A 106 2.69 2.31 9.99
C ILE A 106 3.42 0.98 10.23
N GLY A 107 3.01 0.21 11.25
CA GLY A 107 3.61 -1.09 11.54
C GLY A 107 3.43 -2.09 10.39
N SER A 108 2.28 -2.09 9.72
CA SER A 108 2.03 -2.93 8.54
C SER A 108 2.89 -2.50 7.35
N VAL A 109 3.02 -1.19 7.13
CA VAL A 109 3.87 -0.62 6.06
C VAL A 109 5.33 -0.99 6.29
N LEU A 110 5.83 -0.81 7.51
CA LEU A 110 7.19 -1.19 7.89
C LEU A 110 7.41 -2.70 7.75
N GLY A 111 6.46 -3.53 8.20
CA GLY A 111 6.56 -4.99 8.06
C GLY A 111 6.69 -5.43 6.61
N SER A 112 5.91 -4.85 5.70
CA SER A 112 5.99 -5.12 4.26
C SER A 112 7.33 -4.63 3.66
N ALA A 113 7.80 -3.46 4.08
CA ALA A 113 9.06 -2.89 3.63
C ALA A 113 10.27 -3.71 4.08
N LEU A 114 10.29 -4.13 5.34
CA LEU A 114 11.33 -5.01 5.90
C LEU A 114 11.34 -6.37 5.20
N ALA A 115 10.16 -6.95 4.92
CA ALA A 115 10.03 -8.18 4.17
C ALA A 115 10.61 -8.07 2.76
N ALA A 116 10.31 -6.98 2.05
CA ALA A 116 10.88 -6.71 0.74
C ALA A 116 12.40 -6.52 0.79
N ALA A 117 12.92 -5.80 1.81
CA ALA A 117 14.36 -5.61 2.00
C ALA A 117 15.10 -6.92 2.29
N ALA A 118 14.49 -7.84 3.04
CA ALA A 118 15.06 -9.16 3.34
C ALA A 118 14.97 -10.14 2.15
N ALA A 119 13.99 -9.96 1.29
CA ALA A 119 13.62 -10.92 0.25
C ALA A 119 14.76 -11.38 -0.68
N PRO A 120 15.72 -10.53 -1.12
CA PRO A 120 16.82 -10.97 -2.00
C PRO A 120 17.76 -12.00 -1.37
N PHE A 121 17.80 -12.09 -0.03
CA PHE A 121 18.75 -12.92 0.71
C PHE A 121 18.22 -14.33 1.02
N PHE A 122 16.92 -14.57 0.83
CA PHE A 122 16.28 -15.85 1.18
C PHE A 122 15.67 -16.51 -0.04
N PRO A 123 15.93 -17.80 -0.31
CA PRO A 123 15.36 -18.50 -1.46
C PRO A 123 13.87 -18.77 -1.31
N SER A 124 13.37 -19.02 -0.10
CA SER A 124 11.97 -19.35 0.19
C SER A 124 11.32 -18.28 1.06
N ILE A 125 10.12 -17.83 0.67
CA ILE A 125 9.34 -16.85 1.44
C ILE A 125 7.87 -17.23 1.35
N GLU A 126 7.19 -17.29 2.49
CA GLU A 126 5.76 -17.52 2.57
C GLU A 126 5.09 -16.46 3.45
N ILE A 127 3.83 -16.14 3.16
CA ILE A 127 3.04 -15.17 3.92
C ILE A 127 1.87 -15.90 4.57
N ILE A 128 1.65 -15.67 5.88
CA ILE A 128 0.45 -16.07 6.60
C ILE A 128 -0.31 -14.81 6.98
N GLU A 129 -1.56 -14.67 6.53
CA GLU A 129 -2.42 -13.57 6.94
C GLU A 129 -3.65 -14.06 7.68
N ALA A 130 -4.07 -13.34 8.70
CA ALA A 130 -5.26 -13.66 9.48
C ALA A 130 -6.14 -12.42 9.67
N HIS A 131 -7.42 -12.60 9.48
CA HIS A 131 -8.44 -11.58 9.71
C HIS A 131 -9.67 -12.18 10.40
N ARG A 132 -10.59 -11.28 10.80
CA ARG A 132 -11.88 -11.67 11.33
C ARG A 132 -12.64 -12.56 10.33
N GLU A 133 -13.52 -13.42 10.84
CA GLU A 133 -14.29 -14.37 10.05
C GLU A 133 -15.20 -13.72 9.00
N THR A 134 -15.59 -12.46 9.19
CA THR A 134 -16.47 -11.71 8.28
C THR A 134 -15.74 -11.05 7.10
N LYS A 135 -14.40 -11.18 7.00
CA LYS A 135 -13.65 -10.68 5.84
C LYS A 135 -13.83 -11.63 4.66
N ILE A 136 -14.40 -11.10 3.57
CA ILE A 136 -14.79 -11.89 2.38
C ILE A 136 -13.59 -12.15 1.46
N ASP A 137 -12.79 -11.11 1.18
CA ASP A 137 -11.64 -11.22 0.28
C ASP A 137 -10.51 -12.05 0.89
N SER A 138 -9.90 -12.90 0.08
CA SER A 138 -8.79 -13.79 0.43
C SER A 138 -7.93 -14.03 -0.82
N PRO A 139 -6.63 -13.76 -0.79
CA PRO A 139 -5.87 -13.13 0.29
C PRO A 139 -6.24 -11.65 0.52
N SER A 140 -5.81 -11.09 1.67
CA SER A 140 -5.99 -9.66 1.94
C SER A 140 -5.18 -8.80 0.97
N GLY A 141 -5.69 -7.61 0.63
CA GLY A 141 -4.97 -6.68 -0.26
C GLY A 141 -3.57 -6.29 0.27
N THR A 142 -3.39 -6.24 1.59
CA THR A 142 -2.08 -5.99 2.21
C THR A 142 -1.11 -7.15 1.94
N ALA A 143 -1.56 -8.40 2.05
CA ALA A 143 -0.73 -9.56 1.79
C ALA A 143 -0.36 -9.67 0.30
N VAL A 144 -1.31 -9.39 -0.61
CA VAL A 144 -1.06 -9.31 -2.06
C VAL A 144 0.01 -8.25 -2.35
N ARG A 145 -0.13 -7.03 -1.83
CA ARG A 145 0.87 -5.97 -2.02
C ARG A 145 2.23 -6.35 -1.46
N THR A 146 2.28 -6.99 -0.28
CA THR A 146 3.54 -7.45 0.31
C THR A 146 4.24 -8.47 -0.59
N ALA A 147 3.49 -9.42 -1.15
CA ALA A 147 4.02 -10.40 -2.11
C ALA A 147 4.57 -9.73 -3.38
N GLU A 148 3.87 -8.74 -3.92
CA GLU A 148 4.31 -7.96 -5.07
C GLU A 148 5.59 -7.16 -4.77
N MET A 149 5.71 -6.56 -3.58
CA MET A 149 6.91 -5.86 -3.12
C MET A 149 8.10 -6.83 -2.98
N ILE A 150 7.89 -8.01 -2.41
CA ILE A 150 8.89 -9.08 -2.29
C ILE A 150 9.38 -9.49 -3.69
N ALA A 151 8.47 -9.78 -4.61
CA ALA A 151 8.81 -10.17 -5.97
C ALA A 151 9.61 -9.07 -6.71
N ALA A 152 9.20 -7.83 -6.55
CA ALA A 152 9.90 -6.68 -7.13
C ALA A 152 11.33 -6.52 -6.57
N ALA A 153 11.51 -6.68 -5.26
CA ALA A 153 12.82 -6.63 -4.61
C ALA A 153 13.75 -7.80 -5.06
N ARG A 154 13.18 -8.90 -5.52
CA ARG A 154 13.87 -10.09 -6.02
C ARG A 154 14.13 -10.08 -7.54
N ALA A 155 13.92 -8.99 -8.24
CA ALA A 155 14.03 -8.94 -9.70
C ALA A 155 15.35 -9.57 -10.24
N ASP A 156 16.46 -9.40 -9.52
CA ASP A 156 17.76 -9.97 -9.89
C ASP A 156 18.05 -11.34 -9.21
N ALA A 157 17.35 -11.70 -8.14
CA ALA A 157 17.49 -12.97 -7.42
C ALA A 157 16.57 -14.07 -7.93
N GLY A 158 15.64 -13.74 -8.81
CA GLY A 158 14.65 -14.66 -9.36
C GLY A 158 13.44 -14.91 -8.44
N PRO A 159 12.49 -15.74 -8.91
CA PRO A 159 11.26 -16.02 -8.16
C PRO A 159 11.56 -16.73 -6.83
N VAL A 160 10.59 -16.63 -5.91
CA VAL A 160 10.64 -17.39 -4.65
C VAL A 160 10.55 -18.89 -4.95
N GLU A 161 11.39 -19.68 -4.27
CA GLU A 161 11.30 -21.13 -4.35
C GLU A 161 10.08 -21.62 -3.55
N SER A 162 9.10 -22.14 -4.27
CA SER A 162 7.86 -22.65 -3.67
C SER A 162 7.49 -23.99 -4.29
N PRO A 163 7.91 -25.12 -3.70
CA PRO A 163 7.61 -26.44 -4.23
C PRO A 163 6.13 -26.80 -4.05
N HIS A 164 5.62 -27.65 -4.94
CA HIS A 164 4.27 -28.24 -4.86
C HIS A 164 3.13 -27.20 -4.87
N VAL A 165 3.28 -26.11 -5.63
CA VAL A 165 2.30 -25.01 -5.72
C VAL A 165 0.95 -25.39 -6.32
N ASP A 166 0.86 -26.53 -6.97
CA ASP A 166 -0.36 -27.15 -7.51
C ASP A 166 -1.28 -27.73 -6.42
N GLN A 167 -0.76 -27.96 -5.23
CA GLN A 167 -1.54 -28.45 -4.08
C GLN A 167 -2.30 -27.32 -3.41
N ARG A 168 -3.60 -27.51 -3.19
CA ARG A 168 -4.47 -26.49 -2.55
C ARG A 168 -3.99 -26.04 -1.18
N ALA A 169 -3.33 -26.90 -0.42
CA ALA A 169 -2.81 -26.61 0.91
C ALA A 169 -1.56 -25.69 0.89
N ARG A 170 -0.98 -25.44 -0.31
CA ARG A 170 0.22 -24.58 -0.46
C ARG A 170 -0.10 -23.09 -0.62
N GLY A 171 -1.31 -22.67 -0.27
CA GLY A 171 -1.74 -21.28 -0.33
C GLY A 171 -2.02 -20.80 -1.76
N GLN A 172 -2.37 -19.52 -1.86
CA GLN A 172 -2.54 -18.85 -3.15
C GLN A 172 -1.24 -18.19 -3.58
N GLN A 173 -0.78 -18.51 -4.80
CA GLN A 173 0.41 -17.88 -5.36
C GLN A 173 0.11 -16.44 -5.82
N VAL A 174 0.92 -15.49 -5.35
CA VAL A 174 0.92 -14.12 -5.84
C VAL A 174 2.36 -13.73 -6.15
N ALA A 175 2.66 -13.46 -7.42
CA ALA A 175 4.01 -13.10 -7.87
C ALA A 175 5.10 -14.08 -7.37
N SER A 176 4.85 -15.38 -7.40
CA SER A 176 5.65 -16.50 -6.87
C SER A 176 5.67 -16.65 -5.34
N VAL A 177 5.03 -15.80 -4.57
CA VAL A 177 4.98 -15.91 -3.11
C VAL A 177 3.69 -16.59 -2.68
N PRO A 178 3.74 -17.72 -1.93
CA PRO A 178 2.54 -18.36 -1.36
C PRO A 178 1.94 -17.51 -0.25
N ILE A 179 0.62 -17.32 -0.27
CA ILE A 179 -0.13 -16.62 0.78
C ILE A 179 -1.16 -17.58 1.38
N HIS A 180 -1.08 -17.77 2.69
CA HIS A 180 -2.00 -18.58 3.48
C HIS A 180 -2.95 -17.69 4.25
N SER A 181 -4.26 -17.81 4.00
CA SER A 181 -5.28 -16.95 4.60
C SER A 181 -6.04 -17.64 5.71
N LEU A 182 -6.06 -17.07 6.90
CA LEU A 182 -6.82 -17.52 8.05
C LEU A 182 -7.99 -16.57 8.33
N ARG A 183 -9.16 -17.12 8.71
CA ARG A 183 -10.34 -16.36 9.14
C ARG A 183 -10.72 -16.85 10.54
N ARG A 184 -10.57 -15.98 11.55
CA ARG A 184 -10.64 -16.34 12.96
C ARG A 184 -11.39 -15.31 13.79
N PRO A 185 -12.26 -15.71 14.74
CA PRO A 185 -12.81 -14.81 15.76
C PRO A 185 -11.69 -14.14 16.57
N GLY A 186 -11.92 -12.89 16.98
CA GLY A 186 -10.99 -12.15 17.84
C GLY A 186 -9.74 -11.60 17.17
N VAL A 187 -9.54 -11.85 15.87
CA VAL A 187 -8.44 -11.26 15.08
C VAL A 187 -8.95 -10.05 14.32
N VAL A 188 -8.24 -8.95 14.37
CA VAL A 188 -8.52 -7.78 13.52
C VAL A 188 -7.82 -7.92 12.18
N ALA A 189 -6.49 -7.85 12.18
CA ALA A 189 -5.63 -8.05 11.03
C ALA A 189 -4.22 -8.43 11.51
N LYS A 190 -3.71 -9.55 11.02
CA LYS A 190 -2.35 -10.02 11.31
C LYS A 190 -1.69 -10.47 10.02
N GLN A 191 -0.40 -10.20 9.87
CA GLN A 191 0.43 -10.71 8.79
C GLN A 191 1.76 -11.18 9.36
N GLU A 192 2.19 -12.36 8.93
CA GLU A 192 3.51 -12.92 9.18
C GLU A 192 4.16 -13.24 7.85
N VAL A 193 5.37 -12.74 7.63
CA VAL A 193 6.22 -13.10 6.50
C VAL A 193 7.34 -13.95 7.03
N ILE A 194 7.48 -15.16 6.52
CA ILE A 194 8.51 -16.14 6.90
C ILE A 194 9.46 -16.28 5.73
N ALA A 195 10.69 -15.79 5.89
CA ALA A 195 11.78 -15.97 4.92
C ALA A 195 12.72 -17.06 5.44
N SER A 196 13.03 -18.06 4.62
CA SER A 196 13.79 -19.24 5.02
C SER A 196 14.94 -19.50 4.07
N GLY A 197 16.09 -19.87 4.65
CA GLY A 197 17.33 -20.23 3.95
C GLY A 197 18.02 -21.42 4.63
N PRO A 198 19.17 -21.85 4.09
CA PRO A 198 19.94 -22.95 4.68
C PRO A 198 20.36 -22.65 6.13
N GLY A 199 19.75 -23.35 7.07
CA GLY A 199 20.12 -23.27 8.49
C GLY A 199 19.50 -22.11 9.28
N GLU A 200 18.68 -21.23 8.66
CA GLU A 200 18.05 -20.10 9.34
C GLU A 200 16.68 -19.74 8.78
N SER A 201 15.91 -19.01 9.55
CA SER A 201 14.69 -18.34 9.12
C SER A 201 14.54 -16.97 9.77
N LEU A 202 13.89 -16.06 9.07
CA LEU A 202 13.51 -14.74 9.56
C LEU A 202 11.99 -14.61 9.50
N SER A 203 11.35 -14.33 10.63
CA SER A 203 9.91 -14.01 10.71
C SER A 203 9.70 -12.54 10.99
N ILE A 204 8.85 -11.90 10.18
CA ILE A 204 8.40 -10.52 10.38
C ILE A 204 6.90 -10.57 10.65
N VAL A 205 6.50 -10.21 11.87
CA VAL A 205 5.10 -10.29 12.31
C VAL A 205 4.56 -8.90 12.62
N HIS A 206 3.41 -8.59 12.05
CA HIS A 206 2.61 -7.41 12.40
C HIS A 206 1.20 -7.84 12.79
N ASP A 207 0.71 -7.30 13.90
CA ASP A 207 -0.65 -7.56 14.42
C ASP A 207 -1.34 -6.23 14.75
N THR A 208 -2.47 -5.95 14.09
CA THR A 208 -3.33 -4.82 14.41
C THR A 208 -4.33 -5.23 15.49
N ILE A 209 -4.16 -4.72 16.69
CA ILE A 209 -5.03 -5.03 17.84
C ILE A 209 -6.17 -4.01 17.94
N ASP A 210 -5.84 -2.72 17.81
CA ASP A 210 -6.78 -1.59 17.82
C ASP A 210 -6.61 -0.75 16.55
N PRO A 211 -7.53 -0.90 15.57
CA PRO A 211 -7.41 -0.16 14.31
C PRO A 211 -7.45 1.36 14.47
N ALA A 212 -8.25 1.87 15.43
CA ALA A 212 -8.37 3.32 15.61
C ALA A 212 -7.01 3.93 16.02
N ARG A 213 -6.32 3.30 16.97
CA ARG A 213 -5.01 3.73 17.43
C ARG A 213 -3.91 3.43 16.41
N ALA A 214 -3.95 2.27 15.76
CA ALA A 214 -2.93 1.86 14.79
C ALA A 214 -2.95 2.72 13.52
N TYR A 215 -4.14 3.19 13.09
CA TYR A 215 -4.27 3.94 11.83
C TYR A 215 -4.09 5.45 12.02
N ALA A 216 -4.36 6.00 13.21
CA ALA A 216 -4.32 7.43 13.44
C ALA A 216 -3.01 8.11 13.00
N PRO A 217 -1.80 7.60 13.32
CA PRO A 217 -0.56 8.21 12.85
C PRO A 217 -0.44 8.22 11.32
N GLY A 218 -0.79 7.11 10.67
CA GLY A 218 -0.74 7.02 9.21
C GLY A 218 -1.79 7.87 8.51
N ILE A 219 -2.97 8.05 9.12
CA ILE A 219 -4.01 8.97 8.60
C ILE A 219 -3.49 10.41 8.62
N ARG A 220 -2.82 10.85 9.70
CA ARG A 220 -2.23 12.19 9.78
C ARG A 220 -1.21 12.44 8.67
N ILE A 221 -0.30 11.49 8.47
CA ILE A 221 0.70 11.56 7.39
C ILE A 221 0.02 11.64 6.02
N ALA A 222 -0.99 10.80 5.81
CA ALA A 222 -1.71 10.75 4.54
C ALA A 222 -2.53 12.02 4.26
N LEU A 223 -3.16 12.61 5.27
CA LEU A 223 -3.88 13.90 5.15
C LEU A 223 -2.91 15.02 4.75
N ALA A 224 -1.78 15.16 5.45
CA ALA A 224 -0.77 16.15 5.13
C ALA A 224 -0.21 15.95 3.71
N ALA A 225 0.09 14.71 3.34
CA ALA A 225 0.58 14.38 2.00
C ALA A 225 -0.46 14.66 0.91
N ALA A 226 -1.74 14.35 1.15
CA ALA A 226 -2.79 14.53 0.17
C ALA A 226 -3.15 16.00 -0.05
N ARG A 227 -3.10 16.84 1.01
CA ARG A 227 -3.33 18.29 0.89
C ARG A 227 -2.43 18.93 -0.17
N ASP A 228 -1.16 18.57 -0.16
CA ASP A 228 -0.14 19.19 -1.01
C ASP A 228 0.27 18.31 -2.21
N ALA A 229 -0.49 17.23 -2.45
CA ALA A 229 -0.16 16.25 -3.50
C ALA A 229 -0.25 16.83 -4.91
N ARG A 230 0.59 16.30 -5.80
CA ARG A 230 0.49 16.47 -7.25
C ARG A 230 0.73 15.12 -7.93
N GLY A 231 -0.09 14.82 -8.91
CA GLY A 231 -0.04 13.54 -9.60
C GLY A 231 -0.56 12.38 -8.73
N VAL A 232 -0.13 11.16 -9.02
CA VAL A 232 -0.62 9.95 -8.35
C VAL A 232 0.46 9.30 -7.52
N SER A 233 0.20 9.16 -6.22
CA SER A 233 1.03 8.44 -5.26
C SER A 233 0.30 7.23 -4.70
N VAL A 234 1.02 6.14 -4.44
CA VAL A 234 0.45 4.88 -3.91
C VAL A 234 1.29 4.37 -2.74
N GLY A 235 0.62 4.14 -1.62
CA GLY A 235 1.23 3.61 -0.41
C GLY A 235 1.73 4.70 0.53
N LEU A 236 1.58 4.46 1.82
CA LEU A 236 2.06 5.35 2.88
C LEU A 236 3.60 5.37 2.93
N ASP A 237 4.25 4.30 2.45
CA ASP A 237 5.70 4.17 2.30
C ASP A 237 6.31 5.25 1.38
N SER A 238 5.51 5.89 0.54
CA SER A 238 5.95 7.02 -0.28
C SER A 238 6.18 8.31 0.53
N PHE A 239 5.68 8.38 1.75
CA PHE A 239 5.68 9.57 2.61
C PHE A 239 6.40 9.36 3.95
N ILE A 240 6.94 8.16 4.18
CA ILE A 240 7.69 7.79 5.38
C ILE A 240 9.10 7.42 4.96
N ASP A 241 10.10 8.12 5.50
CA ASP A 241 11.49 7.67 5.38
C ASP A 241 11.73 6.53 6.38
N ILE A 242 11.75 5.31 5.87
CA ILE A 242 12.01 4.11 6.68
C ILE A 242 13.51 3.80 6.82
N GLY A 243 14.39 4.65 6.28
CA GLY A 243 15.85 4.45 6.32
C GLY A 243 16.37 3.23 5.55
N ILE A 244 15.49 2.53 4.81
CA ILE A 244 15.82 1.34 4.02
C ILE A 244 15.55 1.64 2.55
N ARG A 245 16.55 1.42 1.70
CA ARG A 245 16.38 1.52 0.25
C ARG A 245 15.76 0.23 -0.28
N ILE A 246 14.48 0.29 -0.64
CA ILE A 246 13.79 -0.81 -1.32
C ILE A 246 13.78 -0.47 -2.81
N PRO A 247 14.25 -1.38 -3.70
CA PRO A 247 14.11 -1.21 -5.12
C PRO A 247 12.63 -1.06 -5.49
N LYS A 248 12.25 0.08 -6.08
CA LYS A 248 10.88 0.28 -6.56
C LYS A 248 10.75 -0.37 -7.94
N PRO A 249 9.68 -1.12 -8.22
CA PRO A 249 9.44 -1.69 -9.54
C PRO A 249 9.38 -0.55 -10.58
N GLY A 250 10.24 -0.58 -11.60
CA GLY A 250 10.16 0.29 -12.76
C GLY A 250 10.75 1.70 -12.64
N VAL A 251 11.52 2.00 -11.59
CA VAL A 251 12.27 3.27 -11.49
C VAL A 251 13.77 2.97 -11.52
N ASP A 252 14.40 3.34 -12.63
CA ASP A 252 15.83 3.49 -12.92
C ASP A 252 16.80 2.43 -12.38
N LYS A 253 17.22 1.50 -13.27
CA LYS A 253 18.56 0.92 -13.17
C LYS A 253 19.55 2.06 -13.41
N PRO A 254 20.52 2.34 -12.50
CA PRO A 254 21.65 3.16 -12.88
C PRO A 254 22.32 2.45 -14.05
N VAL A 255 22.50 3.17 -15.15
CA VAL A 255 23.29 2.72 -16.30
C VAL A 255 24.66 2.39 -15.73
N ALA A 256 25.04 1.12 -15.76
CA ALA A 256 26.39 0.69 -15.41
C ALA A 256 27.31 1.40 -16.40
N GLU A 257 28.07 2.38 -15.92
CA GLU A 257 29.19 2.93 -16.69
C GLU A 257 30.14 1.78 -16.99
N GLY A 258 30.39 1.57 -18.30
CA GLY A 258 31.18 0.45 -18.81
C GLY A 258 32.60 0.45 -18.26
N GLY A 259 32.83 -0.41 -17.27
CA GLY A 259 34.16 -0.80 -16.86
C GLY A 259 34.71 -1.81 -17.86
N VAL A 260 35.71 -1.42 -18.59
CA VAL A 260 36.50 -2.25 -19.51
C VAL A 260 37.08 -3.45 -18.73
N PRO A 261 36.93 -4.72 -19.16
CA PRO A 261 37.52 -5.86 -18.48
C PRO A 261 39.06 -5.78 -18.61
N GLY A 262 39.76 -5.53 -17.50
CA GLY A 262 41.19 -5.61 -17.42
C GLY A 262 41.70 -7.02 -17.76
N GLN A 263 42.56 -7.12 -18.74
CA GLN A 263 43.34 -8.31 -19.11
C GLN A 263 44.09 -8.87 -17.88
N VAL A 264 43.73 -10.10 -17.50
CA VAL A 264 44.55 -10.88 -16.58
C VAL A 264 45.75 -11.39 -17.36
N ALA A 265 46.93 -10.83 -17.08
CA ALA A 265 48.21 -11.31 -17.61
C ALA A 265 48.47 -12.74 -17.08
N ARG A 266 48.60 -13.70 -17.99
CA ARG A 266 49.12 -15.04 -17.69
C ARG A 266 50.61 -14.89 -17.34
N ALA A 267 51.00 -15.21 -16.12
CA ALA A 267 52.38 -15.49 -15.77
C ALA A 267 52.69 -16.91 -16.24
N THR A 268 53.52 -17.01 -17.26
CA THR A 268 54.24 -18.22 -17.65
C THR A 268 55.59 -18.18 -16.93
N GLY A 269 56.05 -19.28 -16.37
CA GLY A 269 57.45 -19.45 -16.21
C GLY A 269 57.90 -20.22 -14.98
N ALA A 270 58.56 -21.32 -15.32
CA ALA A 270 59.59 -22.14 -14.71
C ALA A 270 59.25 -22.91 -13.45
#